data_71d35bc95472f3b8316fd154a81d5eba
#
_entry.id   71d35bc95472f3b8316fd154a81d5eba
#
_cell.length_a   1.000
_cell.length_b   1.000
_cell.length_c   1.000
_cell.angle_alpha   90.00
_cell.angle_beta   90.00
_cell.angle_gamma   90.00
#
_symmetry.space_group_name_H-M   'P 1'
#
loop_
_entity.id
_entity.type
_entity.pdbx_description
1 polymer ?
#
loop_
_entity_poly.entity_id
_entity_poly.type
_entity_poly.pdbx_seq_one_letter_code
_entity_poly.pdbx_strand_id
1 'polypeptide(L)'
;MCNFFTITVSPYLHTDKETEVYRLKKLWILFIFPALSAFFLLTFWEKAAVGTAKFTLSAMNPIKAVKYVINTDAPFSDTPVVNSEQNYTDNPTNPFEGFTLASPSPPPLKQPVYDTGCPIAVMTYVSAADDITYKKQNCYVKNVTKISRSEVESELLQETDFKVKKNSDEPQILIMHTHATESYQNHPELYYDPEYTCRDTDVTKNMVSVGKIITDKLNDLGYNTIQDATLHDYPNYNGSYDRSKVTVEKYLAQYPSIKVVLDVHRDAIERSDGTRIKPVVTINGKDCAQVMIISGADNGYLNMPDFKKNLRFASHFQNSMESLYPTFTRPILFDYRNYNQQLTTGSLLIEVGGHANTLEEAHNAAKLIAYSLADTFDGMQ
;
A
#
# COMPACT_ATOMS: atom_id res chain seq x y z
N MET A 1 -37.86 59.60 58.46
CA MET A 1 -37.02 59.17 59.56
C MET A 1 -36.26 57.91 59.11
N CYS A 2 -35.09 58.04 58.59
CA CYS A 2 -34.17 56.97 58.47
C CYS A 2 -32.76 57.56 58.37
N ASN A 3 -31.97 57.29 59.34
CA ASN A 3 -30.60 57.79 59.48
C ASN A 3 -29.68 57.03 58.53
N PHE A 4 -28.94 57.77 57.73
CA PHE A 4 -27.76 57.30 56.99
C PHE A 4 -26.54 57.31 57.88
N PHE A 5 -25.96 56.18 58.16
CA PHE A 5 -24.62 56.09 58.70
C PHE A 5 -23.61 56.01 57.51
N THR A 6 -22.75 57.02 57.43
CA THR A 6 -21.63 57.09 56.50
C THR A 6 -20.42 56.50 57.23
N ILE A 7 -19.92 55.36 56.78
CA ILE A 7 -18.66 54.81 57.26
C ILE A 7 -17.55 55.23 56.29
N THR A 8 -16.70 56.12 56.72
CA THR A 8 -15.43 56.46 56.04
C THR A 8 -14.40 55.41 56.36
N VAL A 9 -14.00 54.64 55.34
CA VAL A 9 -12.88 53.71 55.45
C VAL A 9 -11.64 54.36 54.89
N SER A 10 -10.63 54.55 55.74
CA SER A 10 -9.29 54.98 55.44
C SER A 10 -8.52 53.91 54.65
N PRO A 11 -7.77 54.21 53.60
CA PRO A 11 -6.99 53.22 52.87
C PRO A 11 -5.62 53.03 53.57
N TYR A 12 -5.53 52.06 54.44
CA TYR A 12 -4.19 51.51 54.78
C TYR A 12 -3.91 50.35 53.82
N LEU A 13 -3.02 50.59 52.85
CA LEU A 13 -2.40 49.55 52.05
C LEU A 13 -1.44 48.75 52.93
N HIS A 14 -1.92 47.66 53.49
CA HIS A 14 -1.05 46.59 53.96
C HIS A 14 -0.98 45.57 52.83
N THR A 15 0.09 45.60 52.05
CA THR A 15 0.39 44.53 51.12
C THR A 15 0.85 43.33 51.91
N ASP A 16 -0.07 42.42 52.16
CA ASP A 16 0.19 41.14 52.82
C ASP A 16 1.03 40.27 51.87
N LYS A 17 2.24 39.92 52.29
CA LYS A 17 3.12 39.00 51.55
C LYS A 17 2.42 37.70 51.21
N GLU A 18 1.44 37.28 51.95
CA GLU A 18 0.64 36.10 51.68
C GLU A 18 -0.25 36.25 50.44
N THR A 19 -0.81 37.41 50.18
CA THR A 19 -1.64 37.69 48.98
C THR A 19 -0.81 37.72 47.71
N GLU A 20 0.43 38.20 47.74
CA GLU A 20 1.35 38.13 46.60
C GLU A 20 1.80 36.70 46.31
N VAL A 21 2.11 35.91 47.34
CA VAL A 21 2.45 34.49 47.19
C VAL A 21 1.27 33.71 46.63
N TYR A 22 0.03 34.04 47.00
CA TYR A 22 -1.17 33.40 46.48
C TYR A 22 -1.45 33.79 45.03
N ARG A 23 -1.22 35.03 44.63
CA ARG A 23 -1.30 35.50 43.23
C ARG A 23 -0.23 34.86 42.37
N LEU A 24 1.01 34.77 42.84
CA LEU A 24 2.11 34.11 42.13
C LEU A 24 1.84 32.57 41.98
N LYS A 25 1.33 31.93 43.03
CA LYS A 25 0.91 30.50 42.94
C LYS A 25 -0.23 30.31 41.95
N LYS A 26 -1.21 31.23 41.89
CA LYS A 26 -2.32 31.13 40.96
C LYS A 26 -1.90 31.39 39.50
N LEU A 27 -0.92 32.31 39.26
CA LEU A 27 -0.29 32.50 37.95
C LEU A 27 0.52 31.25 37.53
N TRP A 28 1.22 30.62 38.46
CA TRP A 28 1.95 29.37 38.22
C TRP A 28 1.01 28.21 37.77
N ILE A 29 -0.12 28.06 38.42
CA ILE A 29 -1.12 27.05 38.12
C ILE A 29 -1.83 27.36 36.80
N LEU A 30 -2.10 28.65 36.47
CA LEU A 30 -2.88 29.04 35.30
C LEU A 30 -2.10 29.12 33.99
N PHE A 31 -0.81 29.46 34.05
CA PHE A 31 -0.01 29.75 32.85
C PHE A 31 1.26 28.90 32.72
N ILE A 32 1.98 28.63 33.80
CA ILE A 32 3.26 27.91 33.74
C ILE A 32 3.03 26.39 33.73
N PHE A 33 2.11 25.89 34.55
CA PHE A 33 1.81 24.46 34.62
C PHE A 33 1.21 23.91 33.33
N PRO A 34 0.27 24.59 32.63
CA PRO A 34 -0.18 24.16 31.31
C PRO A 34 0.90 24.23 30.24
N ALA A 35 1.80 25.23 30.28
CA ALA A 35 2.89 25.34 29.31
C ALA A 35 3.94 24.23 29.49
N LEU A 36 4.29 23.89 30.72
CA LEU A 36 5.17 22.76 31.04
C LEU A 36 4.51 21.41 30.73
N SER A 37 3.21 21.27 30.98
CA SER A 37 2.49 20.04 30.62
C SER A 37 2.34 19.88 29.12
N ALA A 38 2.13 20.97 28.36
CA ALA A 38 2.11 20.94 26.91
C ALA A 38 3.49 20.61 26.31
N PHE A 39 4.57 21.17 26.88
CA PHE A 39 5.93 20.84 26.48
C PHE A 39 6.29 19.37 26.81
N PHE A 40 5.89 18.88 27.97
CA PHE A 40 6.07 17.48 28.36
C PHE A 40 5.22 16.54 27.52
N LEU A 41 3.99 16.93 27.15
CA LEU A 41 3.13 16.15 26.25
C LEU A 41 3.70 16.12 24.83
N LEU A 42 4.26 17.23 24.32
CA LEU A 42 4.88 17.24 22.98
C LEU A 42 6.16 16.41 22.96
N THR A 43 7.05 16.52 23.95
CA THR A 43 8.27 15.71 24.01
C THR A 43 8.00 14.24 24.32
N PHE A 44 6.93 13.96 25.08
CA PHE A 44 6.47 12.59 25.35
C PHE A 44 5.77 12.01 24.13
N TRP A 45 5.03 12.81 23.36
CA TRP A 45 4.38 12.43 22.12
C TRP A 45 5.39 12.07 21.03
N GLU A 46 6.44 12.86 20.86
CA GLU A 46 7.53 12.51 19.91
C GLU A 46 8.23 11.20 20.31
N LYS A 47 8.55 11.03 21.60
CA LYS A 47 9.15 9.78 22.10
C LYS A 47 8.17 8.60 22.13
N ALA A 48 6.89 8.87 22.38
CA ALA A 48 5.85 7.84 22.37
C ALA A 48 5.48 7.45 20.92
N ALA A 49 5.48 8.38 19.95
CA ALA A 49 5.25 8.05 18.55
C ALA A 49 6.35 7.14 17.99
N VAL A 50 7.63 7.39 18.36
CA VAL A 50 8.75 6.49 18.03
C VAL A 50 8.69 5.20 18.85
N GLY A 51 8.26 5.27 20.10
CA GLY A 51 8.11 4.10 21.00
C GLY A 51 6.90 3.24 20.64
N THR A 52 5.74 3.84 20.27
CA THR A 52 4.53 3.11 19.86
C THR A 52 4.72 2.47 18.49
N ALA A 53 5.42 3.10 17.55
CA ALA A 53 5.79 2.44 16.31
C ALA A 53 6.66 1.18 16.56
N LYS A 54 7.59 1.24 17.52
CA LYS A 54 8.39 0.07 17.94
C LYS A 54 7.59 -0.94 18.77
N PHE A 55 6.65 -0.47 19.61
CA PHE A 55 5.87 -1.33 20.51
C PHE A 55 4.72 -2.05 19.80
N THR A 56 4.05 -1.40 18.87
CA THR A 56 3.01 -2.04 18.04
C THR A 56 3.61 -3.07 17.08
N LEU A 57 4.85 -2.84 16.57
CA LEU A 57 5.55 -3.85 15.79
C LEU A 57 6.02 -5.05 16.64
N SER A 58 6.36 -4.83 17.93
CA SER A 58 6.88 -5.88 18.84
C SER A 58 5.78 -6.68 19.54
N ALA A 59 4.58 -6.13 19.70
CA ALA A 59 3.45 -6.80 20.38
C ALA A 59 2.61 -7.68 19.43
N MET A 60 2.85 -7.61 18.13
CA MET A 60 2.12 -8.41 17.15
C MET A 60 2.85 -9.70 16.81
N ASN A 61 2.61 -10.72 17.64
CA ASN A 61 2.85 -12.14 17.40
C ASN A 61 4.32 -12.67 17.49
N PRO A 62 4.55 -13.85 18.06
CA PRO A 62 5.87 -14.52 18.14
C PRO A 62 6.40 -15.02 16.79
N ILE A 63 5.69 -14.79 15.67
CA ILE A 63 6.24 -14.92 14.33
C ILE A 63 6.96 -13.62 14.02
N LYS A 64 8.23 -13.57 14.36
CA LYS A 64 9.29 -12.58 14.07
C LYS A 64 8.82 -11.29 13.38
N ALA A 65 8.89 -10.18 14.10
CA ALA A 65 8.53 -8.84 13.63
C ALA A 65 9.14 -8.52 12.25
N VAL A 66 8.30 -8.16 11.29
CA VAL A 66 8.71 -7.66 9.97
C VAL A 66 8.88 -6.15 10.09
N LYS A 67 10.07 -5.65 9.78
CA LYS A 67 10.36 -4.22 9.73
C LYS A 67 10.14 -3.72 8.32
N TYR A 68 9.26 -2.73 8.16
CA TYR A 68 9.14 -2.00 6.90
C TYR A 68 10.19 -0.89 6.87
N VAL A 69 11.12 -0.96 5.92
CA VAL A 69 12.14 0.08 5.72
C VAL A 69 11.71 0.92 4.53
N ILE A 70 11.46 2.21 4.78
CA ILE A 70 11.28 3.21 3.72
C ILE A 70 12.61 3.94 3.61
N ASN A 71 13.31 3.76 2.51
CA ASN A 71 14.55 4.48 2.26
C ASN A 71 14.26 5.74 1.44
N THR A 72 14.60 6.91 1.96
CA THR A 72 14.17 8.22 1.44
C THR A 72 15.23 8.99 0.67
N ASP A 73 16.48 8.51 0.59
CA ASP A 73 17.58 9.32 0.08
C ASP A 73 18.48 8.58 -0.92
N ALA A 74 18.31 8.80 -2.24
CA ALA A 74 19.34 8.52 -3.23
C ALA A 74 19.16 9.36 -4.51
N PRO A 75 20.22 9.84 -5.16
CA PRO A 75 20.17 10.61 -6.41
C PRO A 75 20.10 9.71 -7.65
N PHE A 76 19.34 10.16 -8.66
CA PHE A 76 19.09 9.46 -9.93
C PHE A 76 19.77 10.15 -11.13
N SER A 77 20.02 9.39 -12.19
CA SER A 77 20.55 9.89 -13.47
C SER A 77 19.54 9.70 -14.60
N ASP A 78 19.43 10.68 -15.50
CA ASP A 78 18.46 10.74 -16.60
C ASP A 78 18.98 10.11 -17.90
N THR A 79 18.17 9.22 -18.53
CA THR A 79 18.31 8.87 -19.97
C THR A 79 16.95 8.50 -20.59
N PRO A 80 16.70 8.77 -21.90
CA PRO A 80 15.36 8.69 -22.51
C PRO A 80 14.97 7.34 -23.13
N VAL A 81 13.66 7.14 -23.27
CA VAL A 81 12.92 5.91 -23.63
C VAL A 81 12.79 5.71 -25.15
N VAL A 82 12.81 4.46 -25.61
CA VAL A 82 12.48 4.02 -26.98
C VAL A 82 11.26 3.08 -26.96
N ASN A 83 10.26 3.35 -27.81
CA ASN A 83 9.05 2.54 -28.02
C ASN A 83 9.28 1.38 -29.00
N SER A 84 8.73 0.19 -28.70
CA SER A 84 8.56 -0.91 -29.65
C SER A 84 7.19 -1.57 -29.55
N GLU A 85 6.49 -1.71 -30.69
CA GLU A 85 5.19 -2.40 -30.84
C GLU A 85 5.39 -3.91 -31.06
N GLN A 86 4.54 -4.75 -30.48
CA GLN A 86 4.51 -6.20 -30.74
C GLN A 86 3.08 -6.76 -30.82
N ASN A 87 2.87 -7.73 -31.71
CA ASN A 87 1.62 -8.43 -31.97
C ASN A 87 1.49 -9.73 -31.15
N TYR A 88 0.28 -10.03 -30.65
CA TYR A 88 -0.03 -11.20 -29.83
C TYR A 88 -1.03 -12.14 -30.51
N THR A 89 -0.90 -13.46 -30.24
CA THR A 89 -1.85 -14.51 -30.66
C THR A 89 -2.46 -15.22 -29.47
N ASP A 90 -3.76 -15.51 -29.54
CA ASP A 90 -4.56 -16.07 -28.44
C ASP A 90 -4.37 -17.56 -28.23
N ASN A 91 -4.09 -17.98 -26.97
CA ASN A 91 -4.41 -19.29 -26.44
C ASN A 91 -4.62 -19.24 -24.91
N PRO A 92 -5.85 -19.45 -24.39
CA PRO A 92 -6.19 -19.25 -22.98
C PRO A 92 -5.70 -20.35 -22.01
N THR A 93 -5.09 -21.43 -22.51
CA THR A 93 -4.69 -22.57 -21.68
C THR A 93 -3.33 -22.42 -20.99
N ASN A 94 -2.49 -21.50 -21.47
CA ASN A 94 -1.20 -21.20 -20.84
C ASN A 94 -0.99 -19.68 -20.80
N PRO A 95 -1.06 -19.03 -19.65
CA PRO A 95 -0.93 -17.56 -19.53
C PRO A 95 0.44 -17.03 -19.95
N PHE A 96 1.41 -17.90 -20.25
CA PHE A 96 2.74 -17.53 -20.69
C PHE A 96 3.00 -17.79 -22.18
N GLU A 97 2.07 -18.43 -22.93
CA GLU A 97 2.21 -18.60 -24.37
C GLU A 97 2.01 -17.29 -25.14
N GLY A 98 2.83 -17.07 -26.15
CA GLY A 98 2.80 -15.86 -26.99
C GLY A 98 3.57 -14.67 -26.42
N PHE A 99 4.18 -14.82 -25.23
CA PHE A 99 4.93 -13.75 -24.58
C PHE A 99 6.44 -13.95 -24.79
N THR A 100 6.97 -13.41 -25.86
CA THR A 100 8.42 -13.18 -26.01
C THR A 100 8.71 -11.73 -25.64
N LEU A 101 8.98 -11.47 -24.36
CA LEU A 101 9.78 -10.31 -24.04
C LEU A 101 11.16 -10.62 -24.63
N ALA A 102 11.56 -9.87 -25.66
CA ALA A 102 12.96 -9.77 -26.03
C ALA A 102 13.65 -9.07 -24.85
N SER A 103 13.95 -9.85 -23.82
CA SER A 103 14.90 -9.42 -22.80
C SER A 103 16.24 -9.40 -23.52
N PRO A 104 16.89 -8.25 -23.69
CA PRO A 104 18.32 -8.27 -23.99
C PRO A 104 18.93 -9.10 -22.85
N SER A 105 19.65 -10.17 -23.19
CA SER A 105 20.44 -10.89 -22.21
C SER A 105 21.21 -9.85 -21.43
N PRO A 106 21.04 -9.71 -20.11
CA PRO A 106 21.82 -8.77 -19.35
C PRO A 106 23.30 -9.11 -19.62
N PRO A 107 24.18 -8.12 -19.77
CA PRO A 107 25.60 -8.38 -19.88
C PRO A 107 25.98 -9.26 -18.70
N PRO A 108 26.92 -10.21 -18.85
CA PRO A 108 27.34 -11.06 -17.76
C PRO A 108 27.77 -10.17 -16.60
N LEU A 109 26.93 -10.16 -15.56
CA LEU A 109 27.16 -9.38 -14.35
C LEU A 109 28.48 -9.90 -13.78
N LYS A 110 29.46 -9.00 -13.59
CA LYS A 110 30.52 -9.25 -12.65
C LYS A 110 29.84 -9.63 -11.36
N GLN A 111 29.94 -10.88 -10.93
CA GLN A 111 29.35 -11.31 -9.67
C GLN A 111 29.87 -10.37 -8.59
N PRO A 112 29.02 -9.60 -7.95
CA PRO A 112 29.43 -8.87 -6.77
C PRO A 112 29.72 -9.96 -5.75
N VAL A 113 30.96 -10.02 -5.27
CA VAL A 113 31.31 -10.83 -4.12
C VAL A 113 30.74 -10.11 -2.90
N TYR A 114 29.42 -10.23 -2.70
CA TYR A 114 28.81 -9.83 -1.46
C TYR A 114 29.03 -10.94 -0.46
N ASP A 115 30.21 -10.93 0.13
CA ASP A 115 30.45 -11.73 1.30
C ASP A 115 29.68 -11.13 2.47
N THR A 116 28.68 -11.89 2.93
CA THR A 116 28.17 -11.91 4.27
C THR A 116 27.41 -10.67 4.77
N GLY A 117 26.11 -10.67 4.70
CA GLY A 117 25.32 -9.83 5.57
C GLY A 117 24.00 -9.31 5.01
N CYS A 118 23.74 -9.50 3.72
CA CYS A 118 22.54 -9.02 3.07
C CYS A 118 21.73 -10.18 2.44
N PRO A 119 21.29 -11.20 3.22
CA PRO A 119 20.66 -12.40 2.68
C PRO A 119 19.24 -12.16 2.22
N ILE A 120 18.82 -12.90 1.17
CA ILE A 120 17.44 -13.02 0.73
C ILE A 120 16.92 -14.42 1.09
N ALA A 121 15.80 -14.48 1.82
CA ALA A 121 15.09 -15.73 2.11
C ALA A 121 13.90 -15.89 1.17
N VAL A 122 13.94 -16.94 0.36
CA VAL A 122 12.81 -17.31 -0.52
C VAL A 122 11.72 -17.95 0.33
N MET A 123 10.49 -17.47 0.17
CA MET A 123 9.31 -17.99 0.91
C MET A 123 8.11 -18.05 0.01
N THR A 124 7.36 -19.15 0.10
CA THR A 124 5.97 -19.21 -0.38
C THR A 124 5.04 -19.07 0.82
N TYR A 125 4.25 -18.01 0.84
CA TYR A 125 3.22 -17.84 1.86
C TYR A 125 2.04 -18.75 1.53
N VAL A 126 1.70 -19.64 2.45
CA VAL A 126 0.49 -20.45 2.37
C VAL A 126 -0.50 -19.85 3.36
N SER A 127 -1.61 -19.34 2.83
CA SER A 127 -2.64 -18.70 3.64
C SER A 127 -3.35 -19.73 4.51
N ALA A 128 -3.48 -19.45 5.79
CA ALA A 128 -4.21 -20.25 6.77
C ALA A 128 -5.11 -19.35 7.61
N ALA A 129 -6.28 -19.86 8.00
CA ALA A 129 -7.18 -19.15 8.91
C ALA A 129 -6.66 -19.24 10.35
N ASP A 130 -6.76 -18.12 11.07
CA ASP A 130 -6.45 -17.99 12.50
C ASP A 130 -7.41 -16.98 13.16
N ASP A 131 -7.05 -16.45 14.34
CA ASP A 131 -7.89 -15.51 15.09
C ASP A 131 -8.14 -14.19 14.35
N ILE A 132 -7.20 -13.75 13.51
CA ILE A 132 -7.28 -12.50 12.74
C ILE A 132 -7.31 -12.72 11.23
N THR A 133 -7.06 -13.93 10.75
CA THR A 133 -7.13 -14.29 9.33
C THR A 133 -8.36 -15.15 9.09
N TYR A 134 -9.32 -14.62 8.33
CA TYR A 134 -10.61 -15.25 8.06
C TYR A 134 -10.61 -15.85 6.66
N LYS A 135 -11.21 -17.03 6.52
CA LYS A 135 -11.36 -17.69 5.22
C LYS A 135 -12.83 -17.71 4.79
N LYS A 136 -13.11 -17.29 3.57
CA LYS A 136 -14.37 -17.49 2.86
C LYS A 136 -14.08 -17.94 1.42
N GLN A 137 -14.62 -19.10 1.02
CA GLN A 137 -14.27 -19.75 -0.25
C GLN A 137 -12.74 -19.86 -0.39
N ASN A 138 -12.14 -19.31 -1.45
CA ASN A 138 -10.70 -19.26 -1.65
C ASN A 138 -10.09 -17.90 -1.22
N CYS A 139 -10.88 -17.03 -0.59
CA CYS A 139 -10.42 -15.75 -0.10
C CYS A 139 -9.96 -15.84 1.36
N TYR A 140 -8.83 -15.20 1.67
CA TYR A 140 -8.27 -15.06 3.01
C TYR A 140 -8.10 -13.57 3.33
N VAL A 141 -8.69 -13.11 4.43
CA VAL A 141 -8.57 -11.71 4.89
C VAL A 141 -7.91 -11.66 6.25
N LYS A 142 -6.77 -11.01 6.34
CA LYS A 142 -6.11 -10.66 7.59
C LYS A 142 -6.66 -9.34 8.09
N ASN A 143 -7.55 -9.40 9.07
CA ASN A 143 -8.16 -8.23 9.69
C ASN A 143 -7.31 -7.73 10.86
N VAL A 144 -6.68 -6.57 10.69
CA VAL A 144 -5.94 -5.88 11.77
C VAL A 144 -6.68 -4.66 12.31
N THR A 145 -7.97 -4.53 11.96
CA THR A 145 -8.86 -3.47 12.44
C THR A 145 -9.63 -3.89 13.70
N LYS A 146 -10.46 -3.00 14.21
CA LYS A 146 -11.44 -3.29 15.28
C LYS A 146 -12.82 -3.73 14.75
N ILE A 147 -12.97 -3.80 13.42
CA ILE A 147 -14.22 -4.27 12.79
C ILE A 147 -14.38 -5.76 13.12
N SER A 148 -15.57 -6.15 13.55
CA SER A 148 -15.81 -7.51 14.01
C SER A 148 -15.63 -8.55 12.90
N ARG A 149 -15.23 -9.76 13.28
CA ARG A 149 -15.10 -10.89 12.36
C ARG A 149 -16.39 -11.13 11.57
N SER A 150 -17.54 -11.14 12.26
CA SER A 150 -18.83 -11.37 11.61
C SER A 150 -19.17 -10.31 10.57
N GLU A 151 -18.81 -9.06 10.83
CA GLU A 151 -19.00 -7.95 9.90
C GLU A 151 -18.11 -8.10 8.67
N VAL A 152 -16.82 -8.39 8.85
CA VAL A 152 -15.91 -8.66 7.72
C VAL A 152 -16.40 -9.85 6.90
N GLU A 153 -16.67 -11.00 7.54
CA GLU A 153 -17.09 -12.21 6.83
C GLU A 153 -18.42 -12.02 6.09
N SER A 154 -19.34 -11.17 6.59
CA SER A 154 -20.59 -10.87 5.89
C SER A 154 -20.35 -10.07 4.62
N GLU A 155 -19.38 -9.16 4.60
CA GLU A 155 -19.04 -8.37 3.43
C GLU A 155 -18.39 -9.20 2.32
N LEU A 156 -17.58 -10.21 2.66
CA LEU A 156 -16.89 -11.05 1.68
C LEU A 156 -17.85 -11.87 0.77
N LEU A 157 -19.12 -11.98 1.15
CA LEU A 157 -20.16 -12.70 0.38
C LEU A 157 -21.05 -11.78 -0.45
N GLN A 158 -20.89 -10.46 -0.29
CA GLN A 158 -21.71 -9.48 -1.00
C GLN A 158 -21.19 -9.24 -2.41
N GLU A 159 -22.12 -9.03 -3.34
CA GLU A 159 -21.80 -8.58 -4.68
C GLU A 159 -21.17 -7.19 -4.68
N THR A 160 -20.38 -6.89 -5.69
CA THR A 160 -19.90 -5.53 -5.95
C THR A 160 -21.05 -4.63 -6.38
N ASP A 161 -20.95 -3.32 -6.11
CA ASP A 161 -21.95 -2.34 -6.56
C ASP A 161 -21.66 -1.77 -7.95
N PHE A 162 -20.69 -2.33 -8.65
CA PHE A 162 -20.34 -1.99 -10.03
C PHE A 162 -20.15 -3.25 -10.87
N LYS A 163 -20.21 -3.05 -12.19
CA LYS A 163 -19.86 -4.05 -13.20
C LYS A 163 -18.88 -3.46 -14.20
N VAL A 164 -17.97 -4.26 -14.71
CA VAL A 164 -17.04 -3.91 -15.77
C VAL A 164 -17.44 -4.66 -17.04
N LYS A 165 -17.81 -3.91 -18.08
CA LYS A 165 -18.33 -4.50 -19.34
C LYS A 165 -17.18 -4.84 -20.29
N LYS A 166 -17.21 -6.04 -20.85
CA LYS A 166 -16.33 -6.42 -21.94
C LYS A 166 -16.63 -5.63 -23.22
N ASN A 167 -15.60 -5.28 -23.97
CA ASN A 167 -15.69 -4.52 -25.23
C ASN A 167 -16.41 -3.16 -25.07
N SER A 168 -16.17 -2.48 -23.98
CA SER A 168 -16.66 -1.12 -23.76
C SER A 168 -15.86 -0.12 -24.63
N ASP A 169 -16.54 0.84 -25.25
CA ASP A 169 -15.89 1.92 -26.00
C ASP A 169 -15.11 2.88 -25.07
N GLU A 170 -15.54 2.99 -23.81
CA GLU A 170 -14.94 3.87 -22.82
C GLU A 170 -14.11 3.08 -21.80
N PRO A 171 -12.99 3.63 -21.30
CA PRO A 171 -12.18 2.97 -20.30
C PRO A 171 -12.93 2.81 -18.98
N GLN A 172 -12.83 1.63 -18.38
CA GLN A 172 -13.49 1.29 -17.12
C GLN A 172 -12.48 0.98 -16.00
N ILE A 173 -11.21 0.81 -16.36
CA ILE A 173 -10.15 0.41 -15.45
C ILE A 173 -8.98 1.40 -15.63
N LEU A 174 -8.49 1.92 -14.51
CA LEU A 174 -7.26 2.72 -14.44
C LEU A 174 -6.21 1.94 -13.64
N ILE A 175 -5.07 1.69 -14.27
CA ILE A 175 -3.85 1.21 -13.59
C ILE A 175 -2.96 2.43 -13.33
N MET A 176 -2.48 2.56 -12.10
CA MET A 176 -1.61 3.67 -11.73
C MET A 176 -0.61 3.25 -10.65
N HIS A 177 0.33 4.12 -10.31
CA HIS A 177 1.41 3.85 -9.38
C HIS A 177 1.69 5.09 -8.53
N THR A 178 1.33 5.05 -7.24
CA THR A 178 1.72 6.13 -6.31
C THR A 178 3.22 6.12 -6.09
N HIS A 179 3.84 4.94 -6.03
CA HIS A 179 5.28 4.76 -5.94
C HIS A 179 5.85 4.12 -7.21
N ALA A 180 5.72 4.87 -8.32
CA ALA A 180 6.08 4.39 -9.66
C ALA A 180 7.57 4.02 -9.80
N THR A 181 8.46 4.68 -9.02
CA THR A 181 9.91 4.36 -9.05
C THR A 181 10.26 3.07 -8.33
N GLU A 182 9.35 2.43 -7.59
CA GLU A 182 9.63 1.13 -6.98
C GLU A 182 10.06 0.14 -8.04
N SER A 183 11.16 -0.58 -7.75
CA SER A 183 11.75 -1.59 -8.61
C SER A 183 12.13 -2.82 -7.81
N TYR A 184 12.68 -3.80 -8.49
CA TYR A 184 12.98 -5.11 -7.96
C TYR A 184 14.48 -5.34 -7.89
N GLN A 185 14.90 -6.48 -7.32
CA GLN A 185 16.28 -6.92 -7.34
C GLN A 185 16.79 -6.95 -8.78
N ASN A 186 18.00 -6.42 -8.98
CA ASN A 186 18.62 -6.31 -10.31
C ASN A 186 19.40 -7.57 -10.76
N HIS A 187 19.42 -8.60 -9.92
CA HIS A 187 20.07 -9.90 -10.18
C HIS A 187 19.31 -11.02 -9.44
N PRO A 188 19.45 -12.29 -9.86
CA PRO A 188 18.69 -13.42 -9.30
C PRO A 188 19.28 -14.01 -8.01
N GLU A 189 20.47 -13.59 -7.58
CA GLU A 189 21.14 -14.14 -6.41
C GLU A 189 20.34 -13.92 -5.13
N LEU A 190 20.60 -14.78 -4.12
CA LEU A 190 19.95 -14.74 -2.82
C LEU A 190 20.63 -13.81 -1.80
N TYR A 191 21.34 -12.82 -2.30
CA TYR A 191 21.92 -11.70 -1.55
C TYR A 191 21.58 -10.41 -2.25
N TYR A 192 21.29 -9.36 -1.50
CA TYR A 192 21.01 -8.04 -2.08
C TYR A 192 22.18 -7.08 -1.89
N ASP A 193 22.30 -6.13 -2.80
CA ASP A 193 23.21 -5.00 -2.69
C ASP A 193 22.62 -3.97 -1.71
N PRO A 194 23.26 -3.69 -0.56
CA PRO A 194 22.75 -2.70 0.40
C PRO A 194 22.76 -1.27 -0.16
N GLU A 195 23.58 -0.98 -1.17
CA GLU A 195 23.64 0.32 -1.82
C GLU A 195 22.54 0.49 -2.90
N TYR A 196 21.92 -0.62 -3.35
CA TYR A 196 20.83 -0.58 -4.31
C TYR A 196 19.48 -0.39 -3.62
N THR A 197 18.87 0.76 -3.84
CA THR A 197 17.63 1.16 -3.15
C THR A 197 16.36 0.44 -3.64
N CYS A 198 16.44 -0.37 -4.70
CA CYS A 198 15.31 -0.96 -5.41
C CYS A 198 14.31 0.13 -5.86
N ARG A 199 14.85 1.23 -6.41
CA ARG A 199 14.11 2.31 -7.07
C ARG A 199 14.81 2.69 -8.35
N ASP A 200 14.03 2.91 -9.41
CA ASP A 200 14.53 3.28 -10.74
C ASP A 200 13.53 4.22 -11.43
N THR A 201 14.02 5.25 -12.13
CA THR A 201 13.18 6.13 -12.94
C THR A 201 12.95 5.60 -14.35
N ASP A 202 13.68 4.56 -14.77
CA ASP A 202 13.45 3.85 -16.02
C ASP A 202 12.14 3.05 -15.92
N VAL A 203 11.13 3.51 -16.65
CA VAL A 203 9.77 2.93 -16.66
C VAL A 203 9.73 1.49 -17.17
N THR A 204 10.80 1.00 -17.78
CA THR A 204 10.93 -0.41 -18.19
C THR A 204 11.42 -1.34 -17.06
N LYS A 205 11.88 -0.77 -15.94
CA LYS A 205 12.49 -1.51 -14.82
C LYS A 205 11.73 -1.37 -13.50
N ASN A 206 10.73 -0.51 -13.45
CA ASN A 206 9.98 -0.17 -12.26
C ASN A 206 8.52 -0.64 -12.33
N MET A 207 7.68 -0.17 -11.41
CA MET A 207 6.26 -0.57 -11.32
C MET A 207 5.47 -0.25 -12.59
N VAL A 208 5.87 0.78 -13.36
CA VAL A 208 5.20 1.14 -14.63
C VAL A 208 5.25 -0.04 -15.61
N SER A 209 6.36 -0.78 -15.69
CA SER A 209 6.46 -1.96 -16.57
C SER A 209 5.52 -3.10 -16.15
N VAL A 210 5.31 -3.27 -14.84
CA VAL A 210 4.38 -4.27 -14.29
C VAL A 210 2.93 -3.88 -14.63
N GLY A 211 2.57 -2.62 -14.39
CA GLY A 211 1.25 -2.08 -14.73
C GLY A 211 0.97 -2.13 -16.23
N LYS A 212 2.00 -1.91 -17.06
CA LYS A 212 1.86 -2.02 -18.52
C LYS A 212 1.44 -3.42 -18.96
N ILE A 213 2.03 -4.46 -18.40
CA ILE A 213 1.67 -5.85 -18.71
C ILE A 213 0.22 -6.14 -18.30
N ILE A 214 -0.21 -5.67 -17.12
CA ILE A 214 -1.60 -5.81 -16.68
C ILE A 214 -2.54 -5.10 -17.65
N THR A 215 -2.23 -3.85 -18.00
CA THR A 215 -3.04 -3.01 -18.90
C THR A 215 -3.16 -3.62 -20.29
N ASP A 216 -2.02 -3.98 -20.90
CA ASP A 216 -1.99 -4.55 -22.26
C ASP A 216 -2.82 -5.84 -22.29
N LYS A 217 -2.62 -6.74 -21.30
CA LYS A 217 -3.32 -8.02 -21.27
C LYS A 217 -4.83 -7.87 -20.99
N LEU A 218 -5.26 -6.93 -20.17
CA LEU A 218 -6.69 -6.63 -19.98
C LEU A 218 -7.32 -6.09 -21.27
N ASN A 219 -6.63 -5.22 -22.00
CA ASN A 219 -7.08 -4.73 -23.31
C ASN A 219 -7.20 -5.87 -24.33
N ASP A 220 -6.21 -6.78 -24.38
CA ASP A 220 -6.27 -7.99 -25.23
C ASP A 220 -7.50 -8.87 -24.90
N LEU A 221 -7.88 -8.92 -23.63
CA LEU A 221 -9.04 -9.68 -23.14
C LEU A 221 -10.36 -8.93 -23.33
N GLY A 222 -10.34 -7.74 -23.91
CA GLY A 222 -11.51 -6.91 -24.21
C GLY A 222 -11.98 -6.01 -23.08
N TYR A 223 -11.14 -5.80 -22.04
CA TYR A 223 -11.43 -4.90 -20.94
C TYR A 223 -10.70 -3.58 -21.11
N ASN A 224 -11.42 -2.54 -21.62
CA ASN A 224 -10.85 -1.24 -21.92
C ASN A 224 -10.20 -0.62 -20.65
N THR A 225 -8.88 -0.65 -20.65
CA THR A 225 -8.01 -0.29 -19.53
C THR A 225 -7.02 0.78 -19.96
N ILE A 226 -6.84 1.80 -19.14
CA ILE A 226 -5.81 2.83 -19.32
C ILE A 226 -4.80 2.75 -18.18
N GLN A 227 -3.57 3.19 -18.49
CA GLN A 227 -2.50 3.30 -17.49
C GLN A 227 -2.02 4.73 -17.35
N ASP A 228 -1.78 5.17 -16.12
CA ASP A 228 -0.96 6.34 -15.81
C ASP A 228 0.46 5.92 -15.45
N ALA A 229 1.44 6.48 -16.12
CA ALA A 229 2.86 6.19 -15.94
C ALA A 229 3.62 7.33 -15.23
N THR A 230 2.90 8.26 -14.60
CA THR A 230 3.49 9.40 -13.90
C THR A 230 4.29 8.93 -12.69
N LEU A 231 5.53 9.41 -12.56
CA LEU A 231 6.40 9.11 -11.42
C LEU A 231 6.01 10.02 -10.24
N HIS A 232 4.94 9.69 -9.52
CA HIS A 232 4.39 10.51 -8.44
C HIS A 232 5.34 10.65 -7.23
N ASP A 233 6.26 9.72 -7.06
CA ASP A 233 7.25 9.67 -5.99
C ASP A 233 8.62 10.24 -6.38
N TYR A 234 8.75 10.84 -7.57
CA TYR A 234 9.98 11.45 -8.06
C TYR A 234 9.74 12.92 -8.47
N PRO A 235 10.68 13.86 -8.20
CA PRO A 235 11.91 13.67 -7.41
C PRO A 235 11.68 13.59 -5.89
N ASN A 236 10.47 13.85 -5.40
CA ASN A 236 10.14 13.89 -3.99
C ASN A 236 9.22 12.71 -3.63
N TYR A 237 9.68 11.85 -2.72
CA TYR A 237 8.89 10.75 -2.19
C TYR A 237 7.67 11.24 -1.37
N ASN A 238 7.91 12.20 -0.46
CA ASN A 238 6.84 12.74 0.38
C ASN A 238 5.78 13.46 -0.44
N GLY A 239 4.49 13.24 -0.12
CA GLY A 239 3.35 13.80 -0.84
C GLY A 239 3.01 13.06 -2.15
N SER A 240 3.57 11.88 -2.41
CA SER A 240 3.24 11.05 -3.58
C SER A 240 1.76 10.70 -3.64
N TYR A 241 1.11 10.37 -2.51
CA TYR A 241 -0.33 10.11 -2.43
C TYR A 241 -1.18 11.33 -2.78
N ASP A 242 -0.77 12.53 -2.41
CA ASP A 242 -1.50 13.75 -2.80
C ASP A 242 -1.40 13.98 -4.30
N ARG A 243 -0.24 13.76 -4.90
CA ARG A 243 -0.03 13.89 -6.35
C ARG A 243 -0.80 12.82 -7.13
N SER A 244 -0.72 11.57 -6.71
CA SER A 244 -1.46 10.48 -7.36
C SER A 244 -2.97 10.66 -7.24
N LYS A 245 -3.46 11.19 -6.09
CA LYS A 245 -4.86 11.56 -5.92
C LYS A 245 -5.33 12.53 -7.00
N VAL A 246 -4.60 13.63 -7.20
CA VAL A 246 -4.93 14.63 -8.24
C VAL A 246 -4.97 13.99 -9.62
N THR A 247 -4.03 13.09 -9.92
CA THR A 247 -4.01 12.36 -11.19
C THR A 247 -5.25 11.47 -11.34
N VAL A 248 -5.61 10.68 -10.33
CA VAL A 248 -6.80 9.81 -10.38
C VAL A 248 -8.07 10.65 -10.52
N GLU A 249 -8.23 11.72 -9.72
CA GLU A 249 -9.39 12.62 -9.83
C GLU A 249 -9.55 13.21 -11.23
N LYS A 250 -8.43 13.55 -11.89
CA LYS A 250 -8.44 14.01 -13.29
C LYS A 250 -8.94 12.94 -14.26
N TYR A 251 -8.48 11.68 -14.10
CA TYR A 251 -8.95 10.58 -14.94
C TYR A 251 -10.43 10.27 -14.70
N LEU A 252 -10.89 10.28 -13.45
CA LEU A 252 -12.31 10.05 -13.11
C LEU A 252 -13.22 11.16 -13.65
N ALA A 253 -12.74 12.41 -13.69
CA ALA A 253 -13.46 13.53 -14.31
C ALA A 253 -13.52 13.41 -15.84
N GLN A 254 -12.44 12.95 -16.47
CA GLN A 254 -12.35 12.75 -17.91
C GLN A 254 -13.13 11.51 -18.40
N TYR A 255 -13.11 10.44 -17.62
CA TYR A 255 -13.75 9.16 -17.92
C TYR A 255 -14.63 8.68 -16.75
N PRO A 256 -15.86 9.19 -16.63
CA PRO A 256 -16.80 8.77 -15.57
C PRO A 256 -17.20 7.29 -15.64
N SER A 257 -16.85 6.62 -16.74
CA SER A 257 -17.00 5.18 -16.95
C SER A 257 -16.04 4.33 -16.09
N ILE A 258 -14.94 4.89 -15.59
CA ILE A 258 -13.99 4.18 -14.73
C ILE A 258 -14.68 3.73 -13.44
N LYS A 259 -14.57 2.44 -13.15
CA LYS A 259 -15.10 1.77 -11.94
C LYS A 259 -13.98 1.25 -11.06
N VAL A 260 -12.87 0.84 -11.67
CA VAL A 260 -11.75 0.20 -11.00
C VAL A 260 -10.51 1.08 -11.11
N VAL A 261 -9.85 1.31 -9.98
CA VAL A 261 -8.54 1.99 -9.90
C VAL A 261 -7.60 1.06 -9.14
N LEU A 262 -6.54 0.58 -9.78
CA LEU A 262 -5.53 -0.24 -9.13
C LEU A 262 -4.24 0.55 -8.97
N ASP A 263 -3.86 0.79 -7.73
CA ASP A 263 -2.55 1.32 -7.37
C ASP A 263 -1.57 0.15 -7.21
N VAL A 264 -0.72 -0.04 -8.22
CA VAL A 264 0.16 -1.21 -8.33
C VAL A 264 1.52 -0.87 -7.74
N HIS A 265 1.89 -1.61 -6.70
CA HIS A 265 3.09 -1.47 -5.87
C HIS A 265 3.86 -2.78 -5.77
N ARG A 266 5.01 -2.74 -5.10
CA ARG A 266 5.70 -3.89 -4.54
C ARG A 266 5.97 -3.66 -3.06
N ASP A 267 5.90 -4.74 -2.27
CA ASP A 267 6.14 -4.71 -0.83
C ASP A 267 7.63 -4.56 -0.47
N ALA A 268 7.92 -4.20 0.77
CA ALA A 268 9.28 -4.13 1.32
C ALA A 268 9.35 -5.00 2.59
N ILE A 269 9.56 -6.30 2.42
CA ILE A 269 9.53 -7.27 3.50
C ILE A 269 10.96 -7.55 3.97
N GLU A 270 11.29 -7.08 5.16
CA GLU A 270 12.61 -7.27 5.76
C GLU A 270 12.46 -7.70 7.22
N ARG A 271 13.24 -8.71 7.64
CA ARG A 271 13.30 -9.16 9.03
C ARG A 271 14.18 -8.22 9.85
N SER A 272 14.05 -8.30 11.17
CA SER A 272 14.85 -7.49 12.10
C SER A 272 16.37 -7.76 12.03
N ASP A 273 16.78 -8.88 11.47
CA ASP A 273 18.19 -9.25 11.23
C ASP A 273 18.70 -8.75 9.86
N GLY A 274 17.90 -8.00 9.10
CA GLY A 274 18.25 -7.49 7.78
C GLY A 274 17.97 -8.47 6.64
N THR A 275 17.47 -9.68 6.90
CA THR A 275 17.11 -10.63 5.86
C THR A 275 15.89 -10.12 5.08
N ARG A 276 16.02 -9.90 3.77
CA ARG A 276 14.88 -9.60 2.90
C ARG A 276 14.11 -10.86 2.54
N ILE A 277 12.79 -10.75 2.48
CA ILE A 277 11.93 -11.87 2.09
C ILE A 277 11.52 -11.70 0.64
N LYS A 278 11.72 -12.76 -0.14
CA LYS A 278 11.29 -12.91 -1.52
C LYS A 278 10.06 -13.81 -1.54
N PRO A 279 8.84 -13.23 -1.58
CA PRO A 279 7.61 -14.03 -1.70
C PRO A 279 7.44 -14.51 -3.14
N VAL A 280 7.52 -15.83 -3.35
CA VAL A 280 7.47 -16.44 -4.68
C VAL A 280 6.68 -17.74 -4.66
N VAL A 281 6.04 -18.06 -5.78
CA VAL A 281 5.36 -19.33 -6.05
C VAL A 281 5.64 -19.74 -7.50
N THR A 282 5.79 -21.04 -7.74
CA THR A 282 5.96 -21.56 -9.11
C THR A 282 4.58 -21.93 -9.67
N ILE A 283 4.17 -21.30 -10.77
CA ILE A 283 2.91 -21.54 -11.47
C ILE A 283 3.22 -21.85 -12.93
N ASN A 284 2.72 -22.99 -13.42
CA ASN A 284 2.99 -23.46 -14.77
C ASN A 284 4.50 -23.49 -15.16
N GLY A 285 5.34 -23.87 -14.19
CA GLY A 285 6.78 -23.98 -14.36
C GLY A 285 7.54 -22.64 -14.41
N LYS A 286 6.88 -21.53 -14.04
CA LYS A 286 7.49 -20.21 -13.93
C LYS A 286 7.36 -19.66 -12.52
N ASP A 287 8.45 -19.04 -12.03
CA ASP A 287 8.43 -18.35 -10.77
C ASP A 287 7.70 -17.03 -10.92
N CYS A 288 6.73 -16.82 -10.02
CA CYS A 288 5.86 -15.65 -9.97
C CYS A 288 5.97 -15.02 -8.59
N ALA A 289 6.07 -13.71 -8.53
CA ALA A 289 5.96 -12.96 -7.28
C ALA A 289 4.56 -13.17 -6.67
N GLN A 290 4.46 -13.52 -5.38
CA GLN A 290 3.16 -13.63 -4.72
C GLN A 290 2.53 -12.26 -4.52
N VAL A 291 1.23 -12.15 -4.74
CA VAL A 291 0.46 -10.91 -4.68
C VAL A 291 -0.21 -10.73 -3.32
N MET A 292 -0.27 -9.51 -2.82
CA MET A 292 -1.11 -9.12 -1.69
C MET A 292 -2.01 -7.97 -2.08
N ILE A 293 -3.29 -8.06 -1.75
CA ILE A 293 -4.21 -6.92 -1.85
C ILE A 293 -4.23 -6.20 -0.51
N ILE A 294 -4.14 -4.89 -0.52
CA ILE A 294 -4.44 -4.04 0.63
C ILE A 294 -5.81 -3.41 0.41
N SER A 295 -6.75 -3.75 1.28
CA SER A 295 -8.06 -3.12 1.34
C SER A 295 -8.11 -2.21 2.56
N GLY A 296 -8.25 -0.92 2.31
CA GLY A 296 -8.33 0.08 3.37
C GLY A 296 -9.64 -0.01 4.15
N ALA A 297 -9.61 0.38 5.41
CA ALA A 297 -10.77 0.49 6.28
C ALA A 297 -10.83 1.88 6.92
N ASP A 298 -12.03 2.34 7.28
CA ASP A 298 -12.21 3.60 7.98
C ASP A 298 -12.30 3.40 9.49
N ASN A 299 -11.62 4.27 10.22
CA ASN A 299 -11.69 4.37 11.69
C ASN A 299 -12.50 5.59 12.15
N GLY A 300 -13.23 6.25 11.23
CA GLY A 300 -13.97 7.50 11.43
C GLY A 300 -13.17 8.77 11.13
N TYR A 301 -11.89 8.65 10.74
CA TYR A 301 -11.00 9.79 10.45
C TYR A 301 -10.36 9.72 9.05
N LEU A 302 -10.40 8.57 8.39
CA LEU A 302 -9.73 8.36 7.10
C LEU A 302 -10.59 8.75 5.90
N ASN A 303 -11.86 9.13 6.14
CA ASN A 303 -12.81 9.55 5.12
C ASN A 303 -12.97 8.52 3.98
N MET A 304 -13.25 7.28 4.36
CA MET A 304 -13.48 6.16 3.45
C MET A 304 -14.87 5.55 3.66
N PRO A 305 -15.96 6.25 3.33
CA PRO A 305 -17.32 5.80 3.66
C PRO A 305 -17.71 4.48 3.00
N ASP A 306 -17.14 4.18 1.84
CA ASP A 306 -17.46 3.01 1.01
C ASP A 306 -16.42 1.87 1.12
N PHE A 307 -15.53 1.88 2.10
CA PHE A 307 -14.42 0.91 2.24
C PHE A 307 -14.88 -0.57 2.23
N LYS A 308 -16.09 -0.86 2.69
CA LYS A 308 -16.66 -2.20 2.63
C LYS A 308 -16.89 -2.68 1.19
N LYS A 309 -17.25 -1.76 0.28
CA LYS A 309 -17.41 -2.06 -1.14
C LYS A 309 -16.07 -2.39 -1.79
N ASN A 310 -15.00 -1.67 -1.40
CA ASN A 310 -13.64 -2.01 -1.81
C ASN A 310 -13.25 -3.42 -1.32
N LEU A 311 -13.58 -3.77 -0.07
CA LEU A 311 -13.34 -5.12 0.47
C LEU A 311 -14.10 -6.22 -0.29
N ARG A 312 -15.34 -5.96 -0.71
CA ARG A 312 -16.12 -6.90 -1.57
C ARG A 312 -15.37 -7.17 -2.87
N PHE A 313 -14.94 -6.13 -3.56
CA PHE A 313 -14.15 -6.28 -4.78
C PHE A 313 -12.83 -7.03 -4.53
N ALA A 314 -12.11 -6.67 -3.48
CA ALA A 314 -10.87 -7.36 -3.08
C ALA A 314 -11.11 -8.87 -2.87
N SER A 315 -12.23 -9.23 -2.23
CA SER A 315 -12.61 -10.62 -1.99
C SER A 315 -12.88 -11.39 -3.27
N HIS A 316 -13.68 -10.85 -4.19
CA HIS A 316 -13.94 -11.47 -5.49
C HIS A 316 -12.66 -11.65 -6.29
N PHE A 317 -11.80 -10.64 -6.30
CA PHE A 317 -10.54 -10.65 -7.03
C PHE A 317 -9.56 -11.69 -6.45
N GLN A 318 -9.39 -11.74 -5.13
CA GLN A 318 -8.54 -12.78 -4.52
C GLN A 318 -9.11 -14.18 -4.73
N ASN A 319 -10.44 -14.34 -4.63
CA ASN A 319 -11.08 -15.63 -4.87
C ASN A 319 -10.82 -16.14 -6.30
N SER A 320 -10.86 -15.28 -7.30
CA SER A 320 -10.49 -15.61 -8.68
C SER A 320 -9.00 -15.99 -8.77
N MET A 321 -8.08 -15.19 -8.20
CA MET A 321 -6.66 -15.51 -8.21
C MET A 321 -6.34 -16.87 -7.59
N GLU A 322 -6.90 -17.18 -6.42
CA GLU A 322 -6.67 -18.45 -5.72
C GLU A 322 -7.40 -19.64 -6.37
N SER A 323 -8.52 -19.39 -7.07
CA SER A 323 -9.23 -20.43 -7.82
C SER A 323 -8.45 -20.84 -9.07
N LEU A 324 -7.91 -19.89 -9.81
CA LEU A 324 -7.12 -20.13 -11.01
C LEU A 324 -5.70 -20.59 -10.70
N TYR A 325 -5.10 -20.02 -9.66
CA TYR A 325 -3.70 -20.17 -9.32
C TYR A 325 -3.51 -20.35 -7.81
N PRO A 326 -3.75 -21.56 -7.25
CA PRO A 326 -3.62 -21.79 -5.81
C PRO A 326 -2.26 -21.35 -5.25
N THR A 327 -2.27 -20.72 -4.09
CA THR A 327 -1.11 -20.13 -3.40
C THR A 327 -0.47 -18.93 -4.10
N PHE A 328 -1.14 -18.34 -5.09
CA PHE A 328 -0.64 -17.15 -5.77
C PHE A 328 -0.70 -15.91 -4.87
N THR A 329 -1.67 -15.87 -3.93
CA THR A 329 -1.85 -14.70 -3.09
C THR A 329 -1.42 -14.91 -1.64
N ARG A 330 -1.01 -13.82 -1.02
CA ARG A 330 -0.98 -13.64 0.44
C ARG A 330 -2.38 -13.19 0.89
N PRO A 331 -2.77 -13.37 2.17
CA PRO A 331 -4.05 -12.86 2.66
C PRO A 331 -4.24 -11.37 2.36
N ILE A 332 -5.47 -10.97 2.00
CA ILE A 332 -5.82 -9.55 1.90
C ILE A 332 -5.49 -8.88 3.24
N LEU A 333 -4.71 -7.81 3.22
CA LEU A 333 -4.50 -6.97 4.39
C LEU A 333 -5.65 -5.97 4.51
N PHE A 334 -6.51 -6.17 5.52
CA PHE A 334 -7.61 -5.25 5.85
C PHE A 334 -7.19 -4.41 7.05
N ASP A 335 -6.86 -3.13 6.81
CA ASP A 335 -6.23 -2.24 7.78
C ASP A 335 -6.76 -0.80 7.68
N TYR A 336 -6.62 -0.02 8.73
CA TYR A 336 -6.95 1.41 8.76
C TYR A 336 -5.97 2.23 7.91
N ARG A 337 -6.23 2.26 6.60
CA ARG A 337 -5.43 2.95 5.58
C ARG A 337 -6.34 3.57 4.53
N ASN A 338 -5.96 4.74 4.01
CA ASN A 338 -6.73 5.41 2.96
C ASN A 338 -6.20 5.04 1.56
N TYR A 339 -4.93 5.32 1.28
CA TYR A 339 -4.28 5.03 -0.02
C TYR A 339 -5.12 5.42 -1.24
N ASN A 340 -5.86 6.55 -1.15
CA ASN A 340 -6.75 7.05 -2.19
C ASN A 340 -7.89 6.09 -2.60
N GLN A 341 -8.13 5.02 -1.82
CA GLN A 341 -9.15 4.01 -2.14
C GLN A 341 -10.59 4.54 -1.97
N GLN A 342 -10.79 5.70 -1.35
CA GLN A 342 -12.08 6.37 -1.28
C GLN A 342 -12.57 6.93 -2.62
N LEU A 343 -11.71 6.96 -3.67
CA LEU A 343 -12.03 7.60 -4.94
C LEU A 343 -13.01 6.79 -5.79
N THR A 344 -12.99 5.46 -5.69
CA THR A 344 -14.02 4.59 -6.28
C THR A 344 -14.28 3.39 -5.39
N THR A 345 -15.43 2.71 -5.55
CA THR A 345 -15.75 1.47 -4.84
C THR A 345 -15.00 0.25 -5.36
N GLY A 346 -14.28 0.40 -6.49
CA GLY A 346 -13.36 -0.59 -7.06
C GLY A 346 -11.89 -0.17 -6.94
N SER A 347 -11.53 0.74 -6.01
CA SER A 347 -10.14 1.13 -5.77
C SER A 347 -9.45 0.17 -4.81
N LEU A 348 -8.28 -0.37 -5.21
CA LEU A 348 -7.44 -1.23 -4.39
C LEU A 348 -5.96 -0.86 -4.58
N LEU A 349 -5.15 -1.16 -3.56
CA LEU A 349 -3.70 -1.24 -3.70
C LEU A 349 -3.29 -2.69 -3.79
N ILE A 350 -2.43 -3.03 -4.73
CA ILE A 350 -1.89 -4.38 -4.88
C ILE A 350 -0.36 -4.37 -4.78
N GLU A 351 0.17 -5.27 -3.97
CA GLU A 351 1.60 -5.51 -3.81
C GLU A 351 2.00 -6.71 -4.67
N VAL A 352 2.78 -6.49 -5.70
CA VAL A 352 3.29 -7.55 -6.58
C VAL A 352 4.66 -7.97 -6.10
N GLY A 353 4.69 -8.97 -5.22
CA GLY A 353 5.91 -9.42 -4.56
C GLY A 353 6.51 -8.39 -3.59
N GLY A 354 7.82 -8.40 -3.47
CA GLY A 354 8.61 -7.47 -2.66
C GLY A 354 9.90 -7.06 -3.34
N HIS A 355 10.63 -6.13 -2.73
CA HIS A 355 11.90 -5.61 -3.28
C HIS A 355 13.00 -6.67 -3.45
N ALA A 356 12.82 -7.87 -2.88
CA ALA A 356 13.73 -9.01 -3.06
C ALA A 356 13.33 -9.94 -4.23
N ASN A 357 12.17 -9.72 -4.86
CA ASN A 357 11.82 -10.41 -6.10
C ASN A 357 12.61 -9.85 -7.28
N THR A 358 12.65 -10.59 -8.38
CA THR A 358 13.16 -10.10 -9.67
C THR A 358 12.01 -9.46 -10.47
N LEU A 359 12.36 -8.60 -11.41
CA LEU A 359 11.39 -8.01 -12.33
C LEU A 359 10.68 -9.09 -13.17
N GLU A 360 11.38 -10.17 -13.56
CA GLU A 360 10.79 -11.30 -14.29
C GLU A 360 9.68 -11.99 -13.49
N GLU A 361 9.92 -12.25 -12.18
CA GLU A 361 8.90 -12.84 -11.30
C GLU A 361 7.67 -11.93 -11.19
N ALA A 362 7.86 -10.62 -11.13
CA ALA A 362 6.78 -9.63 -11.10
C ALA A 362 6.04 -9.55 -12.45
N HIS A 363 6.74 -9.61 -13.57
CA HIS A 363 6.14 -9.66 -14.91
C HIS A 363 5.32 -10.93 -15.13
N ASN A 364 5.78 -12.08 -14.60
CA ASN A 364 4.99 -13.31 -14.63
C ASN A 364 3.73 -13.17 -13.80
N ALA A 365 3.83 -12.59 -12.59
CA ALA A 365 2.67 -12.30 -11.75
C ALA A 365 1.67 -11.34 -12.41
N ALA A 366 2.14 -10.29 -13.10
CA ALA A 366 1.32 -9.30 -13.78
C ALA A 366 0.35 -9.94 -14.80
N LYS A 367 0.80 -10.95 -15.54
CA LYS A 367 -0.04 -11.70 -16.48
C LYS A 367 -1.17 -12.45 -15.76
N LEU A 368 -0.84 -13.13 -14.66
CA LEU A 368 -1.81 -13.87 -13.86
C LEU A 368 -2.82 -12.94 -13.20
N ILE A 369 -2.38 -11.76 -12.75
CA ILE A 369 -3.25 -10.69 -12.24
C ILE A 369 -4.29 -10.29 -13.29
N ALA A 370 -3.86 -10.04 -14.52
CA ALA A 370 -4.77 -9.62 -15.59
C ALA A 370 -5.81 -10.70 -15.93
N TYR A 371 -5.40 -11.98 -16.02
CA TYR A 371 -6.35 -13.09 -16.22
C TYR A 371 -7.34 -13.23 -15.07
N SER A 372 -6.88 -13.08 -13.83
CA SER A 372 -7.75 -13.16 -12.66
C SER A 372 -8.71 -11.97 -12.56
N LEU A 373 -8.30 -10.76 -12.98
CA LEU A 373 -9.20 -9.62 -13.09
C LEU A 373 -10.29 -9.86 -14.13
N ALA A 374 -9.91 -10.38 -15.31
CA ALA A 374 -10.85 -10.71 -16.37
C ALA A 374 -11.87 -11.75 -15.89
N ASP A 375 -11.43 -12.84 -15.24
CA ASP A 375 -12.30 -13.85 -14.64
C ASP A 375 -13.23 -13.24 -13.57
N THR A 376 -12.70 -12.34 -12.74
CA THR A 376 -13.50 -11.61 -11.74
C THR A 376 -14.61 -10.79 -12.42
N PHE A 377 -14.30 -10.08 -13.50
CA PHE A 377 -15.26 -9.24 -14.21
C PHE A 377 -16.26 -10.07 -15.01
N ASP A 378 -15.84 -11.19 -15.61
CA ASP A 378 -16.75 -12.15 -16.27
C ASP A 378 -17.75 -12.74 -15.27
N GLY A 379 -17.34 -12.99 -14.02
CA GLY A 379 -18.20 -13.44 -12.93
C GLY A 379 -19.21 -12.41 -12.40
N MET A 380 -19.01 -11.13 -12.71
CA MET A 380 -19.89 -10.02 -12.30
C MET A 380 -20.99 -9.68 -13.33
N GLN A 381 -21.05 -10.31 -14.50
CA GLN A 381 -21.94 -9.97 -15.64
C GLN A 381 -23.44 -10.17 -15.39
#